data_2565b3740d2e4154caa67b063d85877e
#
_entry.id   2565b3740d2e4154caa67b063d85877e
#
_cell.length_a   1.000
_cell.length_b   1.000
_cell.length_c   1.000
_cell.angle_alpha   90.00
_cell.angle_beta   90.00
_cell.angle_gamma   90.00
#
_symmetry.space_group_name_H-M   'P 1'
#
loop_
_entity.id
_entity.type
_entity.pdbx_description
1 polymer ?
#
loop_
_entity_poly.entity_id
_entity_poly.type
_entity_poly.pdbx_seq_one_letter_code
_entity_poly.pdbx_strand_id
1 'polypeptide(L)'
;PRNVPGFVITKRLKLEGFIVMDFKENHLEAITHMKKLLNEGKITIVEDITEGLPSAPKALVNLLNGKNFGKSMVRVGPDPDKRKMN
;
A
#
# COMPACT_ATOMS: atom_id res chain seq x y z
N PRO A 1 22.77 -7.40 1.97
CA PRO A 1 23.26 -8.69 1.47
C PRO A 1 24.59 -8.53 0.80
N ARG A 2 25.53 -9.42 1.15
CA ARG A 2 26.92 -9.32 0.69
C ARG A 2 27.08 -9.62 -0.80
N ASN A 3 26.15 -10.37 -1.37
CA ASN A 3 26.31 -10.88 -2.73
C ASN A 3 25.62 -10.04 -3.81
N VAL A 4 24.96 -8.94 -3.42
CA VAL A 4 24.22 -8.11 -4.38
C VAL A 4 25.13 -7.53 -5.48
N PRO A 5 26.29 -6.90 -5.16
CA PRO A 5 27.15 -6.38 -6.23
C PRO A 5 27.63 -7.47 -7.20
N GLY A 6 27.94 -8.65 -6.68
CA GLY A 6 28.35 -9.77 -7.51
C GLY A 6 27.25 -10.23 -8.45
N PHE A 7 26.03 -10.34 -7.98
CA PHE A 7 24.89 -10.71 -8.80
C PHE A 7 24.55 -9.65 -9.86
N VAL A 8 24.69 -8.37 -9.51
CA VAL A 8 24.48 -7.29 -10.47
C VAL A 8 25.41 -7.46 -11.66
N ILE A 9 26.68 -7.77 -11.39
CA ILE A 9 27.68 -7.96 -12.46
C ILE A 9 27.41 -9.23 -13.27
N THR A 10 27.29 -10.38 -12.59
CA THR A 10 27.21 -11.68 -13.27
C THR A 10 25.93 -11.88 -14.03
N LYS A 11 24.84 -11.30 -13.55
CA LYS A 11 23.51 -11.43 -14.17
C LYS A 11 23.12 -10.22 -15.01
N ARG A 12 24.02 -9.26 -15.15
CA ARG A 12 23.81 -8.04 -15.94
C ARG A 12 22.56 -7.29 -15.53
N LEU A 13 22.39 -7.14 -14.20
CA LEU A 13 21.22 -6.47 -13.63
C LEU A 13 21.43 -4.96 -13.58
N LYS A 14 20.33 -4.24 -13.57
CA LYS A 14 20.30 -2.80 -13.30
C LYS A 14 19.60 -2.59 -11.96
N LEU A 15 20.24 -1.85 -11.07
CA LEU A 15 19.69 -1.49 -9.76
C LEU A 15 19.55 0.02 -9.71
N GLU A 16 18.30 0.50 -9.59
CA GLU A 16 17.98 1.92 -9.61
C GLU A 16 16.99 2.23 -8.51
N GLY A 17 17.21 3.32 -7.78
CA GLY A 17 16.33 3.75 -6.72
C GLY A 17 15.51 4.96 -7.13
N PHE A 18 14.34 5.08 -6.55
CA PHE A 18 13.50 6.26 -6.68
C PHE A 18 12.65 6.40 -5.43
N ILE A 19 12.07 7.58 -5.23
CA ILE A 19 11.05 7.80 -4.22
C ILE A 19 9.81 8.36 -4.92
N VAL A 20 8.65 8.14 -4.30
CA VAL A 20 7.38 8.57 -4.90
C VAL A 20 7.32 10.08 -5.13
N MET A 21 8.05 10.85 -4.33
CA MET A 21 8.10 12.30 -4.45
C MET A 21 8.71 12.78 -5.78
N ASP A 22 9.53 11.93 -6.42
CA ASP A 22 10.13 12.25 -7.73
C ASP A 22 9.06 12.34 -8.81
N PHE A 23 7.88 11.77 -8.56
CA PHE A 23 6.77 11.71 -9.51
C PHE A 23 5.56 12.52 -9.05
N LYS A 24 5.80 13.53 -8.25
CA LYS A 24 4.74 14.35 -7.66
C LYS A 24 3.78 14.91 -8.71
N GLU A 25 4.31 15.31 -9.87
CA GLU A 25 3.52 15.88 -10.95
C GLU A 25 2.57 14.88 -11.60
N ASN A 26 2.84 13.58 -11.44
CA ASN A 26 2.04 12.52 -12.03
C ASN A 26 1.01 11.95 -11.05
N HIS A 27 0.93 12.50 -9.84
CA HIS A 27 0.07 11.97 -8.78
C HIS A 27 -1.40 11.91 -9.17
N LEU A 28 -1.92 13.00 -9.73
CA LEU A 28 -3.32 13.07 -10.15
C LEU A 28 -3.64 12.09 -11.27
N GLU A 29 -2.72 11.97 -12.22
CA GLU A 29 -2.84 10.99 -13.31
C GLU A 29 -2.91 9.58 -12.77
N ALA A 30 -2.03 9.24 -11.81
CA ALA A 30 -1.99 7.91 -11.20
C ALA A 30 -3.31 7.59 -10.48
N ILE A 31 -3.84 8.54 -9.71
CA ILE A 31 -5.12 8.36 -9.00
C ILE A 31 -6.26 8.15 -9.99
N THR A 32 -6.31 8.93 -11.04
CA THR A 32 -7.34 8.82 -12.08
C THR A 32 -7.29 7.45 -12.74
N HIS A 33 -6.08 6.96 -13.05
CA HIS A 33 -5.90 5.65 -13.65
C HIS A 33 -6.34 4.53 -12.71
N MET A 34 -5.99 4.63 -11.42
CA MET A 34 -6.38 3.63 -10.43
C MET A 34 -7.89 3.58 -10.24
N LYS A 35 -8.55 4.74 -10.21
CA LYS A 35 -10.01 4.79 -10.13
C LYS A 35 -10.67 4.13 -11.34
N LYS A 36 -10.11 4.33 -12.51
CA LYS A 36 -10.61 3.69 -13.73
C LYS A 36 -10.50 2.18 -13.65
N LEU A 37 -9.35 1.67 -13.24
CA LEU A 37 -9.13 0.23 -13.10
C LEU A 37 -10.08 -0.37 -12.06
N LEU A 38 -10.32 0.34 -10.97
CA LEU A 38 -11.23 -0.11 -9.92
C LEU A 38 -12.67 -0.18 -10.43
N ASN A 39 -13.12 0.86 -11.14
CA ASN A 39 -14.46 0.90 -11.71
C ASN A 39 -14.69 -0.16 -12.79
N GLU A 40 -13.65 -0.55 -13.50
CA GLU A 40 -13.71 -1.59 -14.53
C GLU A 40 -13.58 -3.01 -13.94
N GLY A 41 -13.40 -3.12 -12.63
CA GLY A 41 -13.23 -4.41 -11.97
C GLY A 41 -11.90 -5.11 -12.24
N LYS A 42 -10.92 -4.39 -12.76
CA LYS A 42 -9.61 -4.95 -13.09
C LYS A 42 -8.68 -5.07 -11.89
N ILE A 43 -8.96 -4.33 -10.83
CA ILE A 43 -8.24 -4.43 -9.56
C ILE A 43 -9.23 -4.53 -8.41
N THR A 44 -8.78 -5.16 -7.34
CA THR A 44 -9.58 -5.32 -6.13
C THR A 44 -8.82 -4.69 -4.96
N ILE A 45 -9.54 -3.90 -4.16
CA ILE A 45 -8.99 -3.32 -2.94
C ILE A 45 -9.31 -4.25 -1.78
N VAL A 46 -8.28 -4.64 -1.05
CA VAL A 46 -8.43 -5.47 0.15
C VAL A 46 -7.93 -4.68 1.34
N GLU A 47 -8.79 -4.55 2.34
CA GLU A 47 -8.50 -3.81 3.56
C GLU A 47 -8.65 -4.74 4.76
N ASP A 48 -7.71 -4.66 5.71
CA ASP A 48 -7.77 -5.39 6.96
C ASP A 48 -8.00 -4.38 8.08
N ILE A 49 -9.26 -4.23 8.49
CA ILE A 49 -9.69 -3.19 9.43
C ILE A 49 -9.80 -3.76 10.84
N THR A 50 -9.05 -3.15 11.76
CA THR A 50 -9.14 -3.44 13.20
C THR A 50 -9.94 -2.32 13.87
N GLU A 51 -10.85 -2.69 14.75
CA GLU A 51 -11.75 -1.73 15.40
C GLU A 51 -11.14 -1.15 16.67
N GLY A 52 -11.19 0.19 16.77
CA GLY A 52 -10.89 0.94 17.98
C GLY A 52 -9.42 1.27 18.17
N LEU A 53 -9.16 2.51 18.60
CA LEU A 53 -7.80 2.98 18.89
C LEU A 53 -7.05 2.09 19.90
N PRO A 54 -7.68 1.56 20.96
CA PRO A 54 -6.97 0.66 21.88
C PRO A 54 -6.39 -0.59 21.23
N SER A 55 -6.89 -0.98 20.06
CA SER A 55 -6.39 -2.14 19.34
C SER A 55 -5.22 -1.82 18.39
N ALA A 56 -4.83 -0.55 18.29
CA ALA A 56 -3.77 -0.13 17.39
C ALA A 56 -2.41 -0.80 17.68
N PRO A 57 -1.96 -0.92 18.96
CA PRO A 57 -0.69 -1.60 19.23
C PRO A 57 -0.69 -3.05 18.75
N LYS A 58 -1.77 -3.79 18.98
CA LYS A 58 -1.90 -5.17 18.54
C LYS A 58 -1.92 -5.26 17.03
N ALA A 59 -2.60 -4.33 16.35
CA ALA A 59 -2.64 -4.28 14.90
C ALA A 59 -1.23 -4.08 14.32
N LEU A 60 -0.40 -3.23 14.95
CA LEU A 60 0.97 -3.02 14.53
C LEU A 60 1.80 -4.29 14.68
N VAL A 61 1.68 -4.97 15.82
CA VAL A 61 2.40 -6.23 16.04
C VAL A 61 1.98 -7.28 14.99
N ASN A 62 0.69 -7.38 14.70
CA ASN A 62 0.19 -8.31 13.70
C ASN A 62 0.72 -7.98 12.30
N LEU A 63 0.79 -6.69 11.96
CA LEU A 63 1.36 -6.23 10.70
C LEU A 63 2.82 -6.64 10.57
N LEU A 64 3.63 -6.40 11.61
CA LEU A 64 5.05 -6.74 11.61
C LEU A 64 5.28 -8.25 11.53
N ASN A 65 4.32 -9.05 11.99
CA ASN A 65 4.37 -10.51 11.91
C ASN A 65 3.71 -11.06 10.63
N GLY A 66 3.29 -10.19 9.72
CA GLY A 66 2.69 -10.60 8.45
C GLY A 66 1.31 -11.24 8.57
N LYS A 67 0.57 -10.95 9.64
CA LYS A 67 -0.75 -11.55 9.89
C LYS A 67 -1.91 -10.82 9.20
N ASN A 68 -1.66 -9.62 8.67
CA ASN A 68 -2.70 -8.87 7.97
C ASN A 68 -2.93 -9.42 6.57
N PHE A 69 -4.15 -9.29 6.10
CA PHE A 69 -4.52 -9.59 4.72
C PHE A 69 -5.02 -8.31 4.06
N GLY A 70 -4.18 -7.72 3.20
CA GLY A 70 -4.45 -6.43 2.59
C GLY A 70 -3.92 -5.28 3.43
N LYS A 71 -4.43 -4.08 3.19
CA LYS A 71 -4.00 -2.87 3.87
C LYS A 71 -4.45 -2.89 5.33
N SER A 72 -3.51 -2.95 6.25
CA SER A 72 -3.81 -2.91 7.69
C SER A 72 -4.20 -1.49 8.11
N MET A 73 -5.39 -1.34 8.68
CA MET A 73 -5.93 -0.06 9.12
C MET A 73 -6.64 -0.21 10.45
N VAL A 74 -6.71 0.86 11.22
CA VAL A 74 -7.44 0.90 12.48
C VAL A 74 -8.55 1.94 12.36
N ARG A 75 -9.79 1.51 12.60
CA ARG A 75 -10.93 2.42 12.63
C ARG A 75 -11.02 3.06 13.99
N VAL A 76 -10.79 4.38 14.05
CA VAL A 76 -10.76 5.12 15.32
C VAL A 76 -12.06 5.89 15.59
N GLY A 77 -12.96 5.93 14.61
CA GLY A 77 -14.22 6.63 14.73
C GLY A 77 -15.07 6.43 13.48
N PRO A 78 -16.22 7.11 13.38
CA PRO A 78 -17.05 7.02 12.19
C PRO A 78 -16.31 7.48 10.96
N ASP A 79 -16.52 6.79 9.84
CA ASP A 79 -15.92 7.15 8.55
C ASP A 79 -16.70 8.34 7.97
N PRO A 80 -16.08 9.54 7.85
CA PRO A 80 -16.75 10.70 7.31
C PRO A 80 -17.11 10.57 5.83
N ASP A 81 -16.41 9.70 5.10
CA ASP A 81 -16.65 9.49 3.67
C ASP A 81 -17.58 8.35 3.35
N LYS A 82 -18.10 7.67 4.38
CA LYS A 82 -19.00 6.53 4.19
C LYS A 82 -20.23 6.89 3.36
N ARG A 83 -20.71 8.14 3.46
CA ARG A 83 -21.85 8.61 2.69
C ARG A 83 -21.57 8.70 1.19
N LYS A 84 -20.30 8.85 0.81
CA LYS A 84 -19.89 8.98 -0.59
C LYS A 84 -19.79 7.63 -1.29
N MET A 85 -19.75 6.56 -0.53
CA MET A 85 -19.61 5.19 -1.06
C MET A 85 -20.95 4.55 -1.38
N ASN A 86 -22.04 5.21 -1.04
CA ASN A 86 -23.40 4.78 -1.37
C ASN A 86 -23.92 5.48 -2.66
#